data_b1e20c358217297855b4f2d7a9b5a50b
#
_entry.id   b1e20c358217297855b4f2d7a9b5a50b
#
_cell.length_a   1.000
_cell.length_b   1.000
_cell.length_c   1.000
_cell.angle_alpha   90.00
_cell.angle_beta   90.00
_cell.angle_gamma   90.00
#
_symmetry.space_group_name_H-M   'P 1'
#
loop_
_entity.id
_entity.type
_entity.pdbx_description
1 polymer ?
#
loop_
_entity_poly.entity_id
_entity_poly.type
_entity_poly.pdbx_seq_one_letter_code
_entity_poly.pdbx_strand_id
1 'polypeptide(L)'
;MTLFVGVDIAKETHYAAMTNQHGVILIEPFPFQNSKSGFELFLGSILSFLQESEKLIIGFESTAHYADNFIHFLVSNNLFFKVINPLVTSSLRNANIRNTK
;
A
#
# COMPACT_ATOMS: atom_id res chain seq x y z
N MET A 1 6.48 -5.60 -16.14
CA MET A 1 6.64 -4.36 -15.35
C MET A 1 6.12 -4.56 -13.93
N THR A 2 6.68 -3.88 -12.97
CA THR A 2 6.25 -4.00 -11.57
C THR A 2 5.48 -2.76 -11.15
N LEU A 3 4.31 -2.97 -10.56
CA LEU A 3 3.48 -1.90 -10.02
C LEU A 3 3.55 -1.93 -8.49
N PHE A 4 3.63 -0.76 -7.90
CA PHE A 4 3.74 -0.60 -6.46
C PHE A 4 2.53 0.12 -5.90
N VAL A 5 1.93 -0.45 -4.86
CA VAL A 5 0.81 0.17 -4.16
C VAL A 5 1.26 0.50 -2.75
N GLY A 6 1.24 1.78 -2.42
CA GLY A 6 1.51 2.23 -1.05
C GLY A 6 0.20 2.47 -0.33
N VAL A 7 0.08 1.95 0.88
CA VAL A 7 -1.13 2.12 1.67
C VAL A 7 -0.79 2.81 2.98
N ASP A 8 -1.53 3.87 3.27
CA ASP A 8 -1.47 4.58 4.54
C ASP A 8 -2.57 4.01 5.43
N ILE A 9 -2.16 3.27 6.46
CA ILE A 9 -3.08 2.57 7.36
C ILE A 9 -3.55 3.51 8.45
N ALA A 10 -4.87 3.51 8.68
CA ALA A 10 -5.47 4.25 9.77
C ALA A 10 -6.64 3.44 10.35
N LYS A 11 -7.22 3.94 11.43
CA LYS A 11 -8.25 3.19 12.17
C LYS A 11 -9.49 2.90 11.31
N GLU A 12 -10.01 3.91 10.63
CA GLU A 12 -11.29 3.79 9.92
C GLU A 12 -11.13 3.84 8.41
N THR A 13 -10.28 4.71 7.92
CA THR A 13 -10.11 4.91 6.48
C THR A 13 -8.65 4.82 6.13
N HIS A 14 -8.34 3.91 5.19
CA HIS A 14 -7.00 3.79 4.63
C HIS A 14 -6.94 4.58 3.33
N TYR A 15 -5.72 4.96 2.93
CA TYR A 15 -5.50 5.59 1.62
C TYR A 15 -4.49 4.78 0.84
N ALA A 16 -4.72 4.62 -0.45
CA ALA A 16 -3.83 3.87 -1.32
C ALA A 16 -3.51 4.68 -2.57
N ALA A 17 -2.29 4.50 -3.08
CA ALA A 17 -1.86 5.08 -4.33
C ALA A 17 -1.04 4.04 -5.08
N MET A 18 -1.00 4.12 -6.41
CA MET A 18 -0.24 3.20 -7.23
C MET A 18 0.76 3.94 -8.09
N THR A 19 1.98 3.40 -8.15
CA THR A 19 3.01 3.91 -9.05
C THR A 19 3.60 2.76 -9.85
N ASN A 20 4.26 3.09 -10.96
CA ASN A 20 5.06 2.10 -11.68
C ASN A 20 6.48 2.09 -11.14
N GLN A 21 7.34 1.25 -11.72
CA GLN A 21 8.73 1.10 -11.26
C GLN A 21 9.59 2.35 -11.53
N HIS A 22 9.09 3.29 -12.32
CA HIS A 22 9.78 4.55 -12.61
C HIS A 22 9.28 5.70 -11.74
N GLY A 23 8.39 5.43 -10.78
CA GLY A 23 7.85 6.44 -9.89
C GLY A 23 6.71 7.25 -10.47
N VAL A 24 6.20 6.88 -11.63
CA VAL A 24 5.05 7.57 -12.23
C VAL A 24 3.77 7.16 -11.50
N ILE A 25 2.99 8.15 -11.07
CA ILE A 25 1.73 7.89 -10.36
C ILE A 25 0.68 7.43 -11.36
N LEU A 26 0.18 6.21 -11.16
CA LEU A 26 -0.87 5.63 -12.00
C LEU A 26 -2.25 5.82 -11.39
N ILE A 27 -2.34 5.76 -10.06
CA ILE A 27 -3.58 6.03 -9.32
C ILE A 27 -3.22 6.99 -8.20
N GLU A 28 -3.85 8.16 -8.22
CA GLU A 28 -3.71 9.15 -7.15
C GLU A 28 -4.26 8.60 -5.84
N PRO A 29 -3.79 9.08 -4.68
CA PRO A 29 -4.28 8.58 -3.39
C PRO A 29 -5.79 8.61 -3.31
N PHE A 30 -6.38 7.49 -2.94
CA PHE A 30 -7.82 7.36 -2.79
C PHE A 30 -8.15 6.65 -1.48
N PRO A 31 -9.29 6.99 -0.85
CA PRO A 31 -9.68 6.38 0.41
C PRO A 31 -10.42 5.06 0.21
N PHE A 32 -10.26 4.16 1.16
CA PHE A 32 -11.09 2.97 1.26
C PHE A 32 -11.30 2.63 2.73
N GLN A 33 -12.49 2.18 3.07
CA GLN A 33 -12.85 1.91 4.45
C GLN A 33 -12.14 0.65 4.98
N ASN A 34 -11.86 0.65 6.28
CA ASN A 34 -11.31 -0.52 6.97
C ASN A 34 -12.44 -1.54 7.19
N SER A 35 -12.90 -2.15 6.11
CA SER A 35 -14.04 -3.06 6.09
C SER A 35 -13.95 -3.94 4.86
N LYS A 36 -14.73 -5.04 4.83
CA LYS A 36 -14.74 -5.93 3.68
C LYS A 36 -15.11 -5.20 2.40
N SER A 37 -16.15 -4.38 2.42
CA SER A 37 -16.57 -3.63 1.23
C SER A 37 -15.51 -2.63 0.80
N GLY A 38 -14.83 -1.99 1.75
CA GLY A 38 -13.73 -1.09 1.43
C GLY A 38 -12.56 -1.82 0.79
N PHE A 39 -12.22 -3.00 1.28
CA PHE A 39 -11.13 -3.80 0.73
C PHE A 39 -11.46 -4.30 -0.69
N GLU A 40 -12.72 -4.64 -0.94
CA GLU A 40 -13.15 -5.05 -2.27
C GLU A 40 -13.07 -3.89 -3.27
N LEU A 41 -13.44 -2.69 -2.83
CA LEU A 41 -13.26 -1.48 -3.64
C LEU A 41 -11.79 -1.24 -3.96
N PHE A 42 -10.93 -1.35 -2.96
CA PHE A 42 -9.48 -1.23 -3.12
C PHE A 42 -8.98 -2.22 -4.17
N LEU A 43 -9.32 -3.49 -4.03
CA LEU A 43 -8.85 -4.53 -4.94
C LEU A 43 -9.33 -4.29 -6.37
N GLY A 44 -10.61 -3.94 -6.53
CA GLY A 44 -11.16 -3.63 -7.84
C GLY A 44 -10.44 -2.48 -8.52
N SER A 45 -10.12 -1.42 -7.75
CA SER A 45 -9.41 -0.26 -8.28
C SER A 45 -7.99 -0.63 -8.74
N ILE A 46 -7.29 -1.45 -7.94
CA ILE A 46 -5.93 -1.87 -8.26
C ILE A 46 -5.93 -2.79 -9.49
N LEU A 47 -6.82 -3.78 -9.52
CA LEU A 47 -6.85 -4.76 -10.60
C LEU A 47 -7.24 -4.14 -11.95
N SER A 48 -7.95 -3.02 -11.94
CA SER A 48 -8.31 -2.34 -13.19
C SER A 48 -7.10 -1.82 -13.96
N PHE A 49 -5.97 -1.62 -13.26
CA PHE A 49 -4.71 -1.16 -13.87
C PHE A 49 -3.74 -2.29 -14.16
N LEU A 50 -3.93 -3.45 -13.53
CA LEU A 50 -2.99 -4.55 -13.64
C LEU A 50 -3.23 -5.32 -14.93
N GLN A 51 -2.17 -5.44 -15.74
CA GLN A 51 -2.21 -6.21 -16.98
C GLN A 51 -1.54 -7.55 -16.80
N GLU A 52 -1.78 -8.46 -17.75
CA GLU A 52 -1.14 -9.77 -17.76
C GLU A 52 0.36 -9.62 -17.68
N SER A 53 1.00 -10.49 -16.91
CA SER A 53 2.44 -10.55 -16.68
C SER A 53 3.02 -9.40 -15.85
N GLU A 54 2.21 -8.47 -15.40
CA GLU A 54 2.68 -7.45 -14.46
C GLU A 54 2.69 -7.98 -13.04
N LYS A 55 3.69 -7.54 -12.27
CA LYS A 55 3.79 -7.89 -10.85
C LYS A 55 3.23 -6.75 -10.01
N LEU A 56 2.57 -7.11 -8.91
CA LEU A 56 2.00 -6.14 -7.99
C LEU A 56 2.64 -6.33 -6.63
N ILE A 57 3.16 -5.25 -6.06
CA ILE A 57 3.70 -5.24 -4.71
C ILE A 57 2.95 -4.21 -3.90
N ILE A 58 2.33 -4.65 -2.81
CA ILE A 58 1.61 -3.77 -1.89
C ILE A 58 2.49 -3.56 -0.67
N GLY A 59 2.68 -2.31 -0.26
CA GLY A 59 3.50 -1.99 0.90
C GLY A 59 2.79 -1.06 1.85
N PHE A 60 2.95 -1.26 3.16
CA PHE A 60 2.39 -0.38 4.18
C PHE A 60 3.16 -0.56 5.49
N GLU A 61 3.09 0.46 6.34
CA GLU A 61 3.65 0.39 7.67
C GLU A 61 2.66 -0.29 8.61
N SER A 62 3.20 -1.14 9.51
CA SER A 62 2.39 -1.74 10.54
C SER A 62 2.20 -0.73 11.68
N THR A 63 0.95 -0.31 11.92
CA THR A 63 0.62 0.60 13.01
C THR A 63 -0.48 -0.02 13.86
N ALA A 64 -0.16 -0.33 15.10
CA ALA A 64 -1.09 -0.97 16.05
C ALA A 64 -1.76 -2.17 15.40
N HIS A 65 -3.07 -2.31 15.57
CA HIS A 65 -3.85 -3.41 15.02
C HIS A 65 -4.72 -3.00 13.84
N TYR A 66 -4.55 -1.78 13.35
CA TYR A 66 -5.43 -1.24 12.31
C TYR A 66 -5.25 -1.92 10.96
N ALA A 67 -4.12 -2.58 10.73
CA ALA A 67 -3.86 -3.30 9.49
C ALA A 67 -4.31 -4.77 9.53
N ASP A 68 -4.71 -5.30 10.68
CA ASP A 68 -4.96 -6.73 10.84
C ASP A 68 -6.00 -7.27 9.86
N ASN A 69 -7.13 -6.59 9.74
CA ASN A 69 -8.18 -7.03 8.82
C ASN A 69 -7.75 -6.91 7.37
N PHE A 70 -7.00 -5.86 7.04
CA PHE A 70 -6.47 -5.66 5.71
C PHE A 70 -5.48 -6.77 5.34
N ILE A 71 -4.58 -7.12 6.26
CA ILE A 71 -3.61 -8.21 6.06
C ILE A 71 -4.36 -9.53 5.80
N HIS A 72 -5.38 -9.81 6.60
CA HIS A 72 -6.18 -11.01 6.43
C HIS A 72 -6.81 -11.05 5.02
N PHE A 73 -7.33 -9.93 4.57
CA PHE A 73 -7.91 -9.82 3.23
C PHE A 73 -6.86 -10.08 2.14
N LEU A 74 -5.66 -9.48 2.28
CA LEU A 74 -4.59 -9.67 1.30
C LEU A 74 -4.14 -11.12 1.22
N VAL A 75 -3.99 -11.79 2.36
CA VAL A 75 -3.62 -13.20 2.42
C VAL A 75 -4.70 -14.06 1.77
N SER A 76 -5.96 -13.78 2.08
CA SER A 76 -7.09 -14.55 1.56
C SER A 76 -7.21 -14.44 0.02
N ASN A 77 -6.73 -13.36 -0.55
CA ASN A 77 -6.78 -13.13 -2.00
C ASN A 77 -5.44 -13.41 -2.69
N ASN A 78 -4.49 -14.03 -1.98
CA ASN A 78 -3.19 -14.40 -2.53
C ASN A 78 -2.41 -13.21 -3.10
N LEU A 79 -2.51 -12.06 -2.45
CA LEU A 79 -1.82 -10.85 -2.89
C LEU A 79 -0.48 -10.74 -2.17
N PHE A 80 0.55 -10.38 -2.92
CA PHE A 80 1.88 -10.17 -2.35
C PHE A 80 1.95 -8.81 -1.68
N PHE A 81 2.42 -8.77 -0.43
CA PHE A 81 2.55 -7.51 0.30
C PHE A 81 3.77 -7.54 1.21
N LYS A 82 4.25 -6.36 1.57
CA LYS A 82 5.34 -6.18 2.53
C LYS A 82 4.88 -5.24 3.63
N VAL A 83 5.13 -5.64 4.87
CA VAL A 83 4.90 -4.79 6.03
C VAL A 83 6.22 -4.15 6.39
N ILE A 84 6.24 -2.82 6.40
CA ILE A 84 7.46 -2.06 6.67
C ILE A 84 7.52 -1.75 8.16
N ASN A 85 8.70 -1.97 8.76
CA ASN A 85 8.91 -1.64 10.16
C ASN A 85 8.94 -0.12 10.32
N PRO A 86 8.06 0.46 11.16
CA PRO A 86 8.03 1.93 11.35
C PRO A 86 9.37 2.52 11.81
N LEU A 87 10.13 1.80 12.62
CA LEU A 87 11.43 2.27 13.10
C LEU A 87 12.42 2.43 11.96
N VAL A 88 12.44 1.45 11.04
CA VAL A 88 13.32 1.51 9.86
C VAL A 88 12.91 2.68 8.98
N THR A 89 11.60 2.84 8.75
CA THR A 89 11.08 3.94 7.94
C THR A 89 11.45 5.29 8.54
N SER A 90 11.29 5.45 9.85
CA SER A 90 11.66 6.69 10.54
C SER A 90 13.15 6.99 10.40
N SER A 91 13.99 5.98 10.52
CA SER A 91 15.45 6.15 10.37
C SER A 91 15.79 6.61 8.96
N LEU A 92 15.14 6.04 7.95
CA LEU A 92 15.36 6.44 6.55
C LEU A 92 14.91 7.87 6.30
N ARG A 93 13.77 8.27 6.85
CA ARG A 93 13.29 9.65 6.75
C ARG A 93 14.27 10.63 7.37
N ASN A 94 14.78 10.32 8.53
CA ASN A 94 15.76 11.17 9.21
C ASN A 94 17.04 11.32 8.41
N ALA A 95 17.52 10.22 7.81
CA ALA A 95 18.70 10.25 6.96
C ALA A 95 18.47 11.13 5.73
N ASN A 96 17.30 11.01 5.10
CA ASN A 96 16.95 11.82 3.94
C ASN A 96 16.88 13.31 4.29
N ILE A 97 16.30 13.64 5.42
CA ILE A 97 16.23 15.03 5.89
C ILE A 97 17.63 15.61 6.07
N ARG A 98 18.56 14.86 6.65
CA ARG A 98 19.93 15.28 6.81
C ARG A 98 20.62 15.52 5.49
N ASN A 99 20.35 14.67 4.51
CA ASN A 99 20.99 14.74 3.19
C ASN A 99 20.49 15.90 2.35
N THR A 100 19.30 16.40 2.62
CA THR A 100 18.71 17.50 1.86
C THR A 100 19.14 18.88 2.36
N LYS A 101 19.84 18.92 3.47
CA LYS A 101 20.39 20.16 3.98
C LYS A 101 21.74 20.43 3.33
#